data_d831f6fcadc8738261193d9a588bbe7c
#
_entry.id   d831f6fcadc8738261193d9a588bbe7c
#
_cell.length_a   1.000
_cell.length_b   1.000
_cell.length_c   1.000
_cell.angle_alpha   90.00
_cell.angle_beta   90.00
_cell.angle_gamma   90.00
#
_symmetry.space_group_name_H-M   'P 1'
#
loop_
_entity.id
_entity.type
_entity.pdbx_description
1 polymer ?
#
loop_
_entity_poly.entity_id
_entity_poly.type
_entity_poly.pdbx_seq_one_letter_code
_entity_poly.pdbx_strand_id
1 'polypeptide(L)'
;MLDKKVEKTFAEWMPINVRFLATYPDFLSMGIIIFFTVLLSTGMKSSKNFNNICTSLNLITMLTAVVACLTKVDINNWKISVNDIDETHRKHAGNGGFLPFGMAGVIAATPNCFFGYTGFESSSNASEEAKNPKRDIPIAIMISLLITLMSYFTISTVITLVWPYYLQDEHAAFPHVFEELGWTGVKWVITVGSTCALSTTMFGSMYTMPRVIYAMANDGLIFKSLSKVNSVTKTPLIATICSGAVAGVITTFIDLAQLVDFSTIESLLSYTIVPVSVLVLRYKATDDIKLEVSAEESIIPKSNIIQKLFNLNNQTASTKETSHIANCAILLYVLTAFFFTWILVHGVSVLPEVMYYICLSSTIIGLLLLIIIMLRQPESNATLHFKVPCSPFIPCASVTCNIYLMMQLNLFTWIGFVSWLVIGSLVYFAYGMRHSEENLDK
;
A
#
# COMPACT_ATOMS: atom_id res chain seq x y z
N MET A 1 -17.45 23.81 2.40
CA MET A 1 -18.28 24.71 3.24
C MET A 1 -19.24 23.98 4.20
N LEU A 2 -19.97 22.96 3.79
CA LEU A 2 -20.81 22.16 4.68
C LEU A 2 -19.97 21.47 5.76
N ASP A 3 -18.84 20.92 5.38
CA ASP A 3 -17.91 20.19 6.24
C ASP A 3 -17.39 21.03 7.42
N LYS A 4 -16.85 22.21 7.17
CA LYS A 4 -16.38 23.12 8.24
C LYS A 4 -17.47 23.61 9.20
N LYS A 5 -18.74 23.62 8.75
CA LYS A 5 -19.87 23.95 9.65
C LYS A 5 -20.29 22.74 10.48
N VAL A 6 -20.34 21.57 9.87
CA VAL A 6 -20.65 20.31 10.53
C VAL A 6 -19.59 20.01 11.58
N GLU A 7 -18.31 20.09 11.20
CA GLU A 7 -17.16 19.94 12.08
C GLU A 7 -17.26 20.86 13.32
N LYS A 8 -17.45 22.15 13.12
CA LYS A 8 -17.58 23.10 14.24
C LYS A 8 -18.74 22.76 15.15
N THR A 9 -19.90 22.43 14.58
CA THR A 9 -21.09 22.12 15.37
C THR A 9 -20.90 20.86 16.22
N PHE A 10 -20.34 19.77 15.66
CA PHE A 10 -20.10 18.55 16.42
C PHE A 10 -18.92 18.66 17.39
N ALA A 11 -17.87 19.42 17.05
CA ALA A 11 -16.77 19.71 17.97
C ALA A 11 -17.21 20.55 19.18
N GLU A 12 -18.23 21.43 19.02
CA GLU A 12 -18.83 22.16 20.12
C GLU A 12 -19.76 21.30 20.98
N TRP A 13 -20.48 20.33 20.38
CA TRP A 13 -21.48 19.52 21.08
C TRP A 13 -20.87 18.31 21.79
N MET A 14 -19.86 17.68 21.21
CA MET A 14 -19.25 16.45 21.72
C MET A 14 -17.72 16.48 21.52
N PRO A 15 -16.99 17.37 22.19
CA PRO A 15 -15.53 17.44 22.02
C PRO A 15 -14.86 16.20 22.61
N ILE A 16 -14.00 15.57 21.83
CA ILE A 16 -13.16 14.46 22.27
C ILE A 16 -11.73 14.99 22.45
N ASN A 17 -11.26 15.04 23.69
CA ASN A 17 -9.93 15.56 24.05
C ASN A 17 -8.90 14.43 24.24
N VAL A 18 -8.94 13.41 23.39
CA VAL A 18 -8.00 12.28 23.45
C VAL A 18 -7.11 12.31 22.22
N ARG A 19 -5.81 12.26 22.43
CA ARG A 19 -4.76 12.46 21.41
C ARG A 19 -4.80 11.47 20.22
N PHE A 20 -5.54 10.35 20.35
CA PHE A 20 -5.65 9.30 19.33
C PHE A 20 -7.01 9.25 18.65
N LEU A 21 -7.95 10.03 19.12
CA LEU A 21 -9.30 10.04 18.58
C LEU A 21 -9.51 11.31 17.78
N ALA A 22 -10.47 11.27 16.88
CA ALA A 22 -10.94 12.46 16.19
C ALA A 22 -11.40 13.51 17.21
N THR A 23 -11.31 14.77 16.84
CA THR A 23 -11.71 15.88 17.72
C THR A 23 -13.21 15.88 18.05
N TYR A 24 -14.01 15.17 17.25
CA TYR A 24 -15.45 14.96 17.42
C TYR A 24 -15.87 13.63 16.76
N PRO A 25 -17.01 13.01 17.19
CA PRO A 25 -17.52 11.80 16.54
C PRO A 25 -18.05 12.11 15.14
N ASP A 26 -17.49 11.50 14.10
CA ASP A 26 -17.93 11.69 12.71
C ASP A 26 -19.12 10.78 12.37
N PHE A 27 -20.33 11.21 12.75
CA PHE A 27 -21.56 10.51 12.42
C PHE A 27 -21.91 10.55 10.93
N LEU A 28 -21.35 11.50 10.16
CA LEU A 28 -21.55 11.56 8.71
C LEU A 28 -20.84 10.39 8.02
N SER A 29 -19.60 10.14 8.37
CA SER A 29 -18.82 8.98 7.89
C SER A 29 -19.52 7.66 8.25
N MET A 30 -20.00 7.54 9.48
CA MET A 30 -20.78 6.37 9.91
C MET A 30 -22.04 6.17 9.04
N GLY A 31 -22.79 7.24 8.77
CA GLY A 31 -23.99 7.19 7.92
C GLY A 31 -23.69 6.75 6.49
N ILE A 32 -22.59 7.23 5.92
CA ILE A 32 -22.12 6.83 4.58
C ILE A 32 -21.74 5.35 4.55
N ILE A 33 -21.02 4.85 5.56
CA ILE A 33 -20.65 3.43 5.67
C ILE A 33 -21.89 2.54 5.79
N ILE A 34 -22.87 2.94 6.61
CA ILE A 34 -24.14 2.22 6.73
C ILE A 34 -24.86 2.17 5.38
N PHE A 35 -24.92 3.30 4.65
CA PHE A 35 -25.51 3.35 3.31
C PHE A 35 -24.87 2.36 2.35
N PHE A 36 -23.54 2.34 2.26
CA PHE A 36 -22.81 1.40 1.40
C PHE A 36 -22.96 -0.05 1.86
N THR A 37 -22.99 -0.31 3.16
CA THR A 37 -23.22 -1.65 3.71
C THR A 37 -24.60 -2.17 3.29
N VAL A 38 -25.62 -1.34 3.36
CA VAL A 38 -26.98 -1.69 2.89
C VAL A 38 -26.98 -1.91 1.37
N LEU A 39 -26.34 -1.02 0.60
CA LEU A 39 -26.24 -1.15 -0.86
C LEU A 39 -25.59 -2.46 -1.28
N LEU A 40 -24.48 -2.83 -0.65
CA LEU A 40 -23.78 -4.10 -0.90
C LEU A 40 -24.62 -5.31 -0.50
N SER A 41 -25.41 -5.19 0.56
CA SER A 41 -26.31 -6.25 1.01
C SER A 41 -27.46 -6.54 0.05
N THR A 42 -27.85 -5.59 -0.81
CA THR A 42 -28.92 -5.77 -1.81
C THR A 42 -28.55 -6.60 -3.04
N GLY A 43 -27.25 -6.87 -3.23
CA GLY A 43 -26.75 -7.82 -4.25
C GLY A 43 -25.94 -7.19 -5.40
N MET A 44 -25.25 -8.06 -6.13
CA MET A 44 -24.17 -7.69 -7.08
C MET A 44 -24.59 -6.87 -8.31
N LYS A 45 -25.80 -7.04 -8.84
CA LYS A 45 -26.21 -6.34 -10.09
C LYS A 45 -26.37 -4.83 -9.88
N SER A 46 -27.00 -4.43 -8.79
CA SER A 46 -27.19 -3.02 -8.43
C SER A 46 -25.86 -2.33 -8.17
N SER A 47 -24.99 -3.02 -7.48
CA SER A 47 -23.64 -2.58 -7.13
C SER A 47 -22.76 -2.29 -8.35
N LYS A 48 -22.76 -3.18 -9.35
CA LYS A 48 -21.96 -3.01 -10.58
C LYS A 48 -22.39 -1.78 -11.40
N ASN A 49 -23.70 -1.57 -11.55
CA ASN A 49 -24.20 -0.42 -12.29
C ASN A 49 -23.84 0.90 -11.60
N PHE A 50 -23.99 0.98 -10.30
CA PHE A 50 -23.57 2.14 -9.51
C PHE A 50 -22.08 2.45 -9.70
N ASN A 51 -21.22 1.44 -9.55
CA ASN A 51 -19.78 1.60 -9.72
C ASN A 51 -19.43 2.10 -11.13
N ASN A 52 -20.01 1.52 -12.17
CA ASN A 52 -19.75 1.94 -13.56
C ASN A 52 -20.17 3.39 -13.84
N ILE A 53 -21.31 3.83 -13.31
CA ILE A 53 -21.78 5.22 -13.44
C ILE A 53 -20.83 6.17 -12.77
N CYS A 54 -20.49 5.90 -11.51
CA CYS A 54 -19.57 6.75 -10.75
C CYS A 54 -18.14 6.79 -11.36
N THR A 55 -17.63 5.67 -11.85
CA THR A 55 -16.33 5.62 -12.53
C THR A 55 -16.35 6.45 -13.82
N SER A 56 -17.43 6.36 -14.62
CA SER A 56 -17.57 7.17 -15.85
C SER A 56 -17.63 8.66 -15.54
N LEU A 57 -18.39 9.05 -14.50
CA LEU A 57 -18.45 10.44 -14.04
C LEU A 57 -17.08 10.93 -13.56
N ASN A 58 -16.34 10.11 -12.81
CA ASN A 58 -14.99 10.44 -12.36
C ASN A 58 -14.05 10.72 -13.54
N LEU A 59 -14.03 9.87 -14.57
CA LEU A 59 -13.18 10.06 -15.75
C LEU A 59 -13.54 11.34 -16.51
N ILE A 60 -14.82 11.62 -16.67
CA ILE A 60 -15.30 12.87 -17.29
C ILE A 60 -14.85 14.09 -16.48
N THR A 61 -14.99 14.02 -15.17
CA THR A 61 -14.58 15.09 -14.25
C THR A 61 -13.09 15.36 -14.32
N MET A 62 -12.30 14.30 -14.31
CA MET A 62 -10.84 14.40 -14.41
C MET A 62 -10.42 15.07 -15.72
N LEU A 63 -11.02 14.66 -16.84
CA LEU A 63 -10.78 15.29 -18.14
C LEU A 63 -11.20 16.77 -18.14
N THR A 64 -12.37 17.08 -17.58
CA THR A 64 -12.86 18.45 -17.46
C THR A 64 -11.91 19.31 -16.62
N ALA A 65 -11.41 18.79 -15.49
CA ALA A 65 -10.46 19.50 -14.64
C ALA A 65 -9.16 19.82 -15.38
N VAL A 66 -8.59 18.83 -16.08
CA VAL A 66 -7.36 19.01 -16.87
C VAL A 66 -7.56 20.05 -17.98
N VAL A 67 -8.63 19.93 -18.77
CA VAL A 67 -8.93 20.87 -19.85
C VAL A 67 -9.16 22.28 -19.32
N ALA A 68 -9.90 22.42 -18.23
CA ALA A 68 -10.14 23.72 -17.60
C ALA A 68 -8.83 24.34 -17.08
N CYS A 69 -7.99 23.59 -16.39
CA CYS A 69 -6.69 24.04 -15.91
C CYS A 69 -5.76 24.47 -17.05
N LEU A 70 -5.72 23.73 -18.16
CA LEU A 70 -4.86 24.07 -19.31
C LEU A 70 -5.13 25.47 -19.90
N THR A 71 -6.33 26.03 -19.71
CA THR A 71 -6.66 27.38 -20.18
C THR A 71 -6.08 28.51 -19.32
N LYS A 72 -5.59 28.19 -18.12
CA LYS A 72 -5.08 29.16 -17.13
C LYS A 72 -3.68 28.85 -16.62
N VAL A 73 -2.91 28.09 -17.39
CA VAL A 73 -1.52 27.74 -17.07
C VAL A 73 -0.65 28.99 -17.01
N ASP A 74 0.06 29.18 -15.88
CA ASP A 74 1.08 30.18 -15.71
C ASP A 74 2.38 29.55 -15.18
N ILE A 75 3.43 29.57 -15.99
CA ILE A 75 4.74 28.97 -15.66
C ILE A 75 5.46 29.74 -14.53
N ASN A 76 5.03 30.97 -14.23
CA ASN A 76 5.58 31.75 -13.13
C ASN A 76 5.25 31.14 -11.77
N ASN A 77 4.18 30.36 -11.65
CA ASN A 77 3.84 29.63 -10.42
C ASN A 77 4.93 28.61 -10.01
N TRP A 78 5.74 28.13 -10.93
CA TRP A 78 6.89 27.27 -10.63
C TRP A 78 8.20 28.04 -10.37
N LYS A 79 8.19 29.37 -10.54
CA LYS A 79 9.36 30.25 -10.37
C LYS A 79 9.18 31.22 -9.22
N ILE A 80 8.16 31.07 -8.38
CA ILE A 80 7.85 31.96 -7.27
C ILE A 80 9.07 32.08 -6.35
N SER A 81 9.54 33.32 -6.13
CA SER A 81 10.62 33.58 -5.19
C SER A 81 10.09 33.72 -3.76
N VAL A 82 10.90 33.37 -2.76
CA VAL A 82 10.54 33.51 -1.33
C VAL A 82 10.16 34.97 -1.01
N ASN A 83 10.74 35.95 -1.73
CA ASN A 83 10.47 37.35 -1.53
C ASN A 83 9.08 37.79 -2.02
N ASP A 84 8.48 37.02 -2.93
CA ASP A 84 7.17 37.29 -3.52
C ASP A 84 6.03 36.68 -2.67
N ILE A 85 6.38 35.91 -1.63
CA ILE A 85 5.43 35.20 -0.76
C ILE A 85 5.12 36.08 0.44
N ASP A 86 3.83 36.30 0.72
CA ASP A 86 3.34 37.03 1.88
C ASP A 86 3.92 36.47 3.20
N GLU A 87 4.22 37.35 4.14
CA GLU A 87 4.82 36.98 5.43
C GLU A 87 4.00 35.95 6.19
N THR A 88 2.67 35.94 6.04
CA THR A 88 1.74 34.99 6.65
C THR A 88 1.95 33.55 6.17
N HIS A 89 2.30 33.36 4.90
CA HIS A 89 2.49 32.06 4.25
C HIS A 89 3.95 31.61 4.19
N ARG A 90 4.89 32.51 4.40
CA ARG A 90 6.34 32.25 4.27
C ARG A 90 6.85 31.10 5.14
N LYS A 91 6.26 30.90 6.32
CA LYS A 91 6.63 29.78 7.21
C LYS A 91 6.35 28.38 6.63
N HIS A 92 5.35 28.27 5.75
CA HIS A 92 4.90 27.02 5.15
C HIS A 92 5.30 26.87 3.68
N ALA A 93 5.90 27.89 3.09
CA ALA A 93 6.22 27.92 1.66
C ALA A 93 7.64 27.42 1.32
N GLY A 94 8.49 27.13 2.31
CA GLY A 94 9.86 26.67 2.07
C GLY A 94 10.71 27.72 1.32
N ASN A 95 11.58 27.24 0.42
CA ASN A 95 12.53 28.10 -0.32
C ASN A 95 11.96 28.64 -1.66
N GLY A 96 10.69 28.39 -1.97
CA GLY A 96 10.09 28.77 -3.24
C GLY A 96 10.59 27.93 -4.44
N GLY A 97 10.20 28.34 -5.64
CA GLY A 97 10.59 27.68 -6.89
C GLY A 97 9.94 26.32 -7.13
N PHE A 98 10.54 25.52 -8.02
CA PHE A 98 10.02 24.20 -8.42
C PHE A 98 10.15 23.14 -7.32
N LEU A 99 11.17 23.23 -6.46
CA LEU A 99 11.43 22.31 -5.36
C LEU A 99 11.53 23.08 -4.02
N PRO A 100 10.40 23.61 -3.51
CA PRO A 100 10.42 24.51 -2.34
C PRO A 100 11.01 23.89 -1.08
N PHE A 101 10.88 22.58 -0.91
CA PHE A 101 11.42 21.83 0.23
C PHE A 101 12.62 20.94 -0.15
N GLY A 102 13.14 21.08 -1.38
CA GLY A 102 14.24 20.27 -1.90
C GLY A 102 13.91 18.78 -2.01
N MET A 103 14.93 17.96 -2.26
CA MET A 103 14.76 16.50 -2.35
C MET A 103 14.33 15.88 -1.02
N ALA A 104 14.71 16.46 0.10
CA ALA A 104 14.28 15.98 1.42
C ALA A 104 12.75 16.06 1.58
N GLY A 105 12.14 17.16 1.11
CA GLY A 105 10.68 17.30 1.10
C GLY A 105 9.98 16.29 0.19
N VAL A 106 10.55 16.00 -0.99
CA VAL A 106 10.01 14.98 -1.89
C VAL A 106 10.02 13.59 -1.22
N ILE A 107 11.14 13.24 -0.59
CA ILE A 107 11.28 11.96 0.10
C ILE A 107 10.32 11.86 1.29
N ALA A 108 10.19 12.91 2.09
CA ALA A 108 9.28 12.94 3.24
C ALA A 108 7.79 12.84 2.84
N ALA A 109 7.40 13.35 1.66
CA ALA A 109 6.03 13.27 1.15
C ALA A 109 5.70 11.92 0.48
N THR A 110 6.72 11.12 0.13
CA THR A 110 6.53 9.86 -0.63
C THR A 110 5.59 8.86 0.05
N PRO A 111 5.62 8.62 1.38
CA PRO A 111 4.68 7.70 2.03
C PRO A 111 3.21 8.10 1.84
N ASN A 112 2.91 9.40 1.94
CA ASN A 112 1.55 9.91 1.73
C ASN A 112 1.10 9.76 0.26
N CYS A 113 2.01 10.02 -0.69
CA CYS A 113 1.74 9.79 -2.11
C CYS A 113 1.53 8.31 -2.43
N PHE A 114 2.20 7.41 -1.72
CA PHE A 114 2.07 5.97 -1.91
C PHE A 114 0.64 5.48 -1.66
N PHE A 115 -0.06 6.04 -0.68
CA PHE A 115 -1.47 5.73 -0.43
C PHE A 115 -2.36 5.90 -1.67
N GLY A 116 -2.08 6.89 -2.52
CA GLY A 116 -2.81 7.12 -3.76
C GLY A 116 -2.67 6.02 -4.82
N TYR A 117 -1.71 5.10 -4.68
CA TYR A 117 -1.50 3.95 -5.57
C TYR A 117 -2.04 2.64 -5.02
N THR A 118 -2.55 2.60 -3.79
CA THR A 118 -3.15 1.39 -3.21
C THR A 118 -4.42 1.00 -3.97
N GLY A 119 -4.68 -0.30 -4.07
CA GLY A 119 -5.87 -0.85 -4.72
C GLY A 119 -5.62 -1.65 -6.00
N PHE A 120 -4.44 -1.58 -6.64
CA PHE A 120 -4.09 -2.38 -7.81
C PHE A 120 -4.06 -3.89 -7.49
N GLU A 121 -3.80 -4.24 -6.24
CA GLU A 121 -3.81 -5.61 -5.73
C GLU A 121 -5.19 -6.27 -5.81
N SER A 122 -6.28 -5.48 -5.86
CA SER A 122 -7.63 -6.00 -6.07
C SER A 122 -7.76 -6.78 -7.39
N SER A 123 -6.92 -6.46 -8.38
CA SER A 123 -6.86 -7.22 -9.64
C SER A 123 -6.31 -8.63 -9.43
N SER A 124 -5.40 -8.82 -8.49
CA SER A 124 -4.88 -10.17 -8.14
C SER A 124 -5.89 -11.00 -7.37
N ASN A 125 -6.72 -10.37 -6.54
CA ASN A 125 -7.81 -11.04 -5.83
C ASN A 125 -8.92 -11.56 -6.78
N ALA A 126 -9.02 -10.97 -7.98
CA ALA A 126 -9.94 -11.43 -9.04
C ALA A 126 -9.35 -12.53 -9.92
N SER A 127 -8.22 -13.13 -9.55
CA SER A 127 -7.52 -14.14 -10.35
C SER A 127 -8.35 -15.40 -10.62
N GLU A 128 -9.20 -15.80 -9.69
CA GLU A 128 -10.10 -16.95 -9.84
C GLU A 128 -11.21 -16.71 -10.86
N GLU A 129 -11.59 -15.45 -11.11
CA GLU A 129 -12.64 -15.06 -12.06
C GLU A 129 -12.07 -14.80 -13.47
N ALA A 130 -10.75 -14.72 -13.63
CA ALA A 130 -10.10 -14.40 -14.90
C ALA A 130 -9.97 -15.64 -15.81
N LYS A 131 -10.17 -15.46 -17.14
CA LYS A 131 -10.04 -16.54 -18.13
C LYS A 131 -8.61 -17.04 -18.27
N ASN A 132 -7.63 -16.14 -18.30
CA ASN A 132 -6.21 -16.43 -18.42
C ASN A 132 -5.40 -15.66 -17.34
N PRO A 133 -5.53 -16.02 -16.03
CA PRO A 133 -5.00 -15.21 -14.94
C PRO A 133 -3.49 -15.01 -15.03
N LYS A 134 -2.73 -16.03 -15.46
CA LYS A 134 -1.27 -15.98 -15.54
C LYS A 134 -0.73 -14.93 -16.52
N ARG A 135 -1.50 -14.52 -17.52
CA ARG A 135 -1.14 -13.52 -18.52
C ARG A 135 -1.86 -12.19 -18.26
N ASP A 136 -3.16 -12.25 -18.04
CA ASP A 136 -4.02 -11.07 -18.07
C ASP A 136 -3.84 -10.20 -16.82
N ILE A 137 -3.60 -10.81 -15.64
CA ILE A 137 -3.42 -10.07 -14.39
C ILE A 137 -2.14 -9.23 -14.37
N PRO A 138 -0.94 -9.76 -14.69
CA PRO A 138 0.26 -8.92 -14.75
C PRO A 138 0.14 -7.74 -15.72
N ILE A 139 -0.48 -7.96 -16.89
CA ILE A 139 -0.71 -6.92 -17.89
C ILE A 139 -1.69 -5.87 -17.36
N ALA A 140 -2.80 -6.30 -16.76
CA ALA A 140 -3.79 -5.41 -16.18
C ALA A 140 -3.20 -4.52 -15.09
N ILE A 141 -2.40 -5.07 -14.19
CA ILE A 141 -1.72 -4.33 -13.12
C ILE A 141 -0.75 -3.30 -13.73
N MET A 142 0.10 -3.69 -14.68
CA MET A 142 1.05 -2.75 -15.30
C MET A 142 0.34 -1.60 -16.03
N ILE A 143 -0.70 -1.89 -16.82
CA ILE A 143 -1.47 -0.87 -17.54
C ILE A 143 -2.19 0.05 -16.54
N SER A 144 -2.81 -0.51 -15.51
CA SER A 144 -3.50 0.25 -14.47
C SER A 144 -2.56 1.23 -13.77
N LEU A 145 -1.39 0.75 -13.33
CA LEU A 145 -0.39 1.60 -12.67
C LEU A 145 0.14 2.69 -13.61
N LEU A 146 0.36 2.37 -14.90
CA LEU A 146 0.82 3.36 -15.88
C LEU A 146 -0.23 4.46 -16.11
N ILE A 147 -1.50 4.09 -16.26
CA ILE A 147 -2.61 5.04 -16.43
C ILE A 147 -2.73 5.92 -15.16
N THR A 148 -2.65 5.33 -13.98
CA THR A 148 -2.71 6.07 -12.71
C THR A 148 -1.55 7.04 -12.59
N LEU A 149 -0.30 6.61 -12.89
CA LEU A 149 0.88 7.45 -12.88
C LEU A 149 0.73 8.66 -13.82
N MET A 150 0.32 8.41 -15.07
CA MET A 150 0.12 9.49 -16.05
C MET A 150 -0.98 10.46 -15.63
N SER A 151 -2.06 9.94 -15.04
CA SER A 151 -3.16 10.74 -14.51
C SER A 151 -2.70 11.65 -13.38
N TYR A 152 -2.03 11.11 -12.37
CA TYR A 152 -1.54 11.89 -11.24
C TYR A 152 -0.49 12.92 -11.66
N PHE A 153 0.44 12.51 -12.52
CA PHE A 153 1.44 13.42 -13.06
C PHE A 153 0.80 14.61 -13.80
N THR A 154 -0.15 14.34 -14.69
CA THR A 154 -0.87 15.37 -15.45
C THR A 154 -1.62 16.32 -14.51
N ILE A 155 -2.39 15.77 -13.57
CA ILE A 155 -3.20 16.54 -12.64
C ILE A 155 -2.30 17.43 -11.75
N SER A 156 -1.27 16.84 -11.14
CA SER A 156 -0.35 17.60 -10.27
C SER A 156 0.38 18.72 -11.03
N THR A 157 0.80 18.43 -12.26
CA THR A 157 1.44 19.43 -13.14
C THR A 157 0.50 20.60 -13.41
N VAL A 158 -0.74 20.31 -13.83
CA VAL A 158 -1.67 21.37 -14.26
C VAL A 158 -2.13 22.20 -13.07
N ILE A 159 -2.44 21.59 -11.93
CA ILE A 159 -2.94 22.33 -10.76
C ILE A 159 -1.86 23.26 -10.17
N THR A 160 -0.60 22.80 -10.13
CA THR A 160 0.51 23.59 -9.62
C THR A 160 0.94 24.71 -10.58
N LEU A 161 0.64 24.58 -11.87
CA LEU A 161 0.83 25.66 -12.86
C LEU A 161 -0.30 26.69 -12.82
N VAL A 162 -1.49 26.33 -12.37
CA VAL A 162 -2.65 27.23 -12.32
C VAL A 162 -2.70 28.01 -11.00
N TRP A 163 -2.32 27.37 -9.89
CA TRP A 163 -2.43 27.97 -8.55
C TRP A 163 -1.17 27.73 -7.73
N PRO A 164 -0.68 28.76 -6.99
CA PRO A 164 0.50 28.61 -6.15
C PRO A 164 0.36 27.48 -5.14
N TYR A 165 1.40 26.64 -5.02
CA TYR A 165 1.39 25.45 -4.18
C TYR A 165 1.09 25.73 -2.69
N TYR A 166 1.54 26.86 -2.14
CA TYR A 166 1.37 27.27 -0.74
C TYR A 166 -0.02 27.81 -0.40
N LEU A 167 -0.84 28.10 -1.41
CA LEU A 167 -2.23 28.56 -1.25
C LEU A 167 -3.25 27.44 -1.52
N GLN A 168 -2.81 26.21 -1.76
CA GLN A 168 -3.74 25.10 -1.98
C GLN A 168 -4.39 24.66 -0.67
N ASP A 169 -5.69 24.35 -0.70
CA ASP A 169 -6.41 23.80 0.45
C ASP A 169 -6.08 22.32 0.59
N GLU A 170 -5.69 21.88 1.79
CA GLU A 170 -5.28 20.51 2.08
C GLU A 170 -6.41 19.48 1.91
N HIS A 171 -7.68 19.89 2.12
CA HIS A 171 -8.82 19.00 2.08
C HIS A 171 -9.58 19.01 0.75
N ALA A 172 -9.54 20.11 0.02
CA ALA A 172 -10.34 20.32 -1.18
C ALA A 172 -9.59 21.10 -2.28
N ALA A 173 -8.35 20.69 -2.60
CA ALA A 173 -7.46 21.41 -3.51
C ALA A 173 -8.13 21.82 -4.83
N PHE A 174 -8.76 20.90 -5.55
CA PHE A 174 -9.41 21.21 -6.83
C PHE A 174 -10.61 22.13 -6.72
N PRO A 175 -11.64 21.85 -5.90
CA PRO A 175 -12.78 22.75 -5.77
C PRO A 175 -12.38 24.14 -5.31
N HIS A 176 -11.37 24.25 -4.44
CA HIS A 176 -10.86 25.53 -3.94
C HIS A 176 -10.23 26.36 -5.06
N VAL A 177 -9.35 25.79 -5.87
CA VAL A 177 -8.71 26.50 -6.99
C VAL A 177 -9.74 27.07 -7.97
N PHE A 178 -10.78 26.30 -8.32
CA PHE A 178 -11.83 26.78 -9.24
C PHE A 178 -12.79 27.77 -8.58
N GLU A 179 -12.91 27.75 -7.25
CA GLU A 179 -13.64 28.78 -6.49
C GLU A 179 -12.93 30.12 -6.57
N GLU A 180 -11.62 30.15 -6.31
CA GLU A 180 -10.78 31.35 -6.35
C GLU A 180 -10.68 31.92 -7.78
N LEU A 181 -10.68 31.07 -8.80
CA LEU A 181 -10.74 31.48 -10.19
C LEU A 181 -12.12 32.02 -10.63
N GLY A 182 -13.14 31.97 -9.74
CA GLY A 182 -14.51 32.40 -10.04
C GLY A 182 -15.30 31.46 -10.97
N TRP A 183 -14.82 30.25 -11.19
CA TRP A 183 -15.45 29.28 -12.11
C TRP A 183 -16.41 28.34 -11.38
N THR A 184 -17.48 28.90 -10.86
CA THR A 184 -18.47 28.17 -10.05
C THR A 184 -19.06 26.93 -10.75
N GLY A 185 -19.29 26.98 -12.07
CA GLY A 185 -19.79 25.80 -12.82
C GLY A 185 -18.82 24.64 -12.81
N VAL A 186 -17.53 24.89 -13.09
CA VAL A 186 -16.47 23.87 -13.07
C VAL A 186 -16.25 23.33 -11.66
N LYS A 187 -16.26 24.20 -10.63
CA LYS A 187 -16.20 23.81 -9.23
C LYS A 187 -17.26 22.76 -8.89
N TRP A 188 -18.53 22.96 -9.28
CA TRP A 188 -19.59 22.03 -8.98
C TRP A 188 -19.43 20.68 -9.71
N VAL A 189 -19.04 20.71 -11.00
CA VAL A 189 -18.75 19.49 -11.76
C VAL A 189 -17.64 18.67 -11.08
N ILE A 190 -16.57 19.34 -10.68
CA ILE A 190 -15.44 18.69 -10.00
C ILE A 190 -15.85 18.16 -8.61
N THR A 191 -16.61 18.92 -7.84
CA THR A 191 -17.10 18.48 -6.52
C THR A 191 -17.94 17.21 -6.64
N VAL A 192 -18.89 17.17 -7.56
CA VAL A 192 -19.73 15.98 -7.79
C VAL A 192 -18.90 14.79 -8.25
N GLY A 193 -17.99 15.01 -9.21
CA GLY A 193 -17.15 13.96 -9.73
C GLY A 193 -16.16 13.41 -8.69
N SER A 194 -15.57 14.25 -7.86
CA SER A 194 -14.71 13.82 -6.75
C SER A 194 -15.49 13.00 -5.72
N THR A 195 -16.73 13.40 -5.42
CA THR A 195 -17.61 12.61 -4.55
C THR A 195 -17.92 11.25 -5.16
N CYS A 196 -18.15 11.16 -6.47
CA CYS A 196 -18.33 9.89 -7.16
C CYS A 196 -17.04 9.05 -7.14
N ALA A 197 -15.87 9.66 -7.31
CA ALA A 197 -14.57 8.98 -7.23
C ALA A 197 -14.35 8.34 -5.85
N LEU A 198 -14.54 9.10 -4.79
CA LEU A 198 -14.45 8.61 -3.42
C LEU A 198 -15.48 7.50 -3.14
N SER A 199 -16.69 7.63 -3.68
CA SER A 199 -17.73 6.61 -3.56
C SER A 199 -17.35 5.30 -4.24
N THR A 200 -16.70 5.34 -5.42
CA THR A 200 -16.23 4.12 -6.09
C THR A 200 -15.08 3.44 -5.35
N THR A 201 -14.14 4.22 -4.82
CA THR A 201 -13.03 3.70 -4.02
C THR A 201 -13.55 3.00 -2.75
N MET A 202 -14.44 3.67 -2.03
CA MET A 202 -15.08 3.11 -0.84
C MET A 202 -15.88 1.85 -1.16
N PHE A 203 -16.65 1.88 -2.25
CA PHE A 203 -17.39 0.73 -2.73
C PHE A 203 -16.48 -0.47 -3.04
N GLY A 204 -15.36 -0.25 -3.74
CA GLY A 204 -14.39 -1.30 -4.05
C GLY A 204 -13.80 -1.95 -2.81
N SER A 205 -13.38 -1.16 -1.83
CA SER A 205 -12.83 -1.65 -0.57
C SER A 205 -13.87 -2.42 0.24
N MET A 206 -15.07 -1.88 0.41
CA MET A 206 -16.16 -2.54 1.14
C MET A 206 -16.71 -3.78 0.44
N TYR A 207 -16.53 -3.91 -0.88
CA TYR A 207 -16.90 -5.10 -1.64
C TYR A 207 -15.90 -6.25 -1.44
N THR A 208 -14.63 -5.95 -1.36
CA THR A 208 -13.54 -6.95 -1.22
C THR A 208 -13.47 -7.53 0.19
N MET A 209 -13.63 -6.70 1.21
CA MET A 209 -13.45 -7.08 2.62
C MET A 209 -14.33 -8.26 3.09
N PRO A 210 -15.66 -8.29 2.84
CA PRO A 210 -16.50 -9.43 3.25
C PRO A 210 -16.12 -10.75 2.56
N ARG A 211 -15.53 -10.69 1.36
CA ARG A 211 -15.07 -11.88 0.63
C ARG A 211 -13.83 -12.48 1.28
N VAL A 212 -12.89 -11.65 1.70
CA VAL A 212 -11.71 -12.09 2.45
C VAL A 212 -12.15 -12.71 3.78
N ILE A 213 -13.05 -12.06 4.51
CA ILE A 213 -13.62 -12.59 5.76
C ILE A 213 -14.34 -13.94 5.50
N TYR A 214 -15.10 -14.04 4.42
CA TYR A 214 -15.77 -15.28 4.02
C TYR A 214 -14.76 -16.39 3.75
N ALA A 215 -13.71 -16.14 2.98
CA ALA A 215 -12.67 -17.13 2.67
C ALA A 215 -12.00 -17.62 3.97
N MET A 216 -11.55 -16.69 4.82
CA MET A 216 -10.95 -17.03 6.11
C MET A 216 -11.90 -17.84 7.03
N ALA A 217 -13.20 -17.52 7.01
CA ALA A 217 -14.20 -18.23 7.81
C ALA A 217 -14.50 -19.63 7.23
N ASN A 218 -14.45 -19.78 5.90
CA ASN A 218 -14.62 -21.04 5.22
C ASN A 218 -13.46 -21.98 5.52
N ASP A 219 -12.23 -21.48 5.52
CA ASP A 219 -11.02 -22.23 5.88
C ASP A 219 -10.88 -22.50 7.40
N GLY A 220 -11.86 -22.03 8.20
CA GLY A 220 -11.86 -22.25 9.66
C GLY A 220 -10.89 -21.37 10.45
N LEU A 221 -10.26 -20.37 9.83
CA LEU A 221 -9.31 -19.45 10.49
C LEU A 221 -10.00 -18.49 11.46
N ILE A 222 -11.26 -18.14 11.16
CA ILE A 222 -12.14 -17.30 11.99
C ILE A 222 -13.53 -17.96 12.13
N PHE A 223 -14.43 -17.33 12.87
CA PHE A 223 -15.74 -17.93 13.20
C PHE A 223 -16.53 -18.39 11.96
N LYS A 224 -16.87 -19.66 11.89
CA LYS A 224 -17.59 -20.31 10.77
C LYS A 224 -18.98 -19.66 10.48
N SER A 225 -19.56 -18.95 11.42
CA SER A 225 -20.81 -18.20 11.21
C SER A 225 -20.70 -17.12 10.13
N LEU A 226 -19.50 -16.55 9.90
CA LEU A 226 -19.22 -15.52 8.90
C LEU A 226 -19.16 -16.08 7.47
N SER A 227 -19.04 -17.41 7.28
CA SER A 227 -19.04 -18.05 5.96
C SER A 227 -20.44 -18.31 5.39
N LYS A 228 -21.51 -17.92 6.07
CA LYS A 228 -22.88 -18.11 5.58
C LYS A 228 -23.22 -17.17 4.44
N VAL A 229 -23.49 -17.73 3.26
CA VAL A 229 -23.95 -16.97 2.08
C VAL A 229 -25.49 -16.95 2.06
N ASN A 230 -26.07 -15.79 1.86
CA ASN A 230 -27.52 -15.63 1.71
C ASN A 230 -27.97 -16.21 0.36
N SER A 231 -29.00 -17.04 0.35
CA SER A 231 -29.53 -17.73 -0.85
C SER A 231 -30.15 -16.75 -1.88
N VAL A 232 -30.68 -15.62 -1.46
CA VAL A 232 -31.36 -14.62 -2.29
C VAL A 232 -30.36 -13.66 -2.91
N THR A 233 -29.52 -13.03 -2.08
CA THR A 233 -28.57 -11.99 -2.53
C THR A 233 -27.25 -12.59 -3.03
N LYS A 234 -26.96 -13.85 -2.74
CA LYS A 234 -25.71 -14.55 -3.04
C LYS A 234 -24.46 -13.81 -2.51
N THR A 235 -24.63 -13.10 -1.40
CA THR A 235 -23.57 -12.36 -0.72
C THR A 235 -23.37 -12.91 0.69
N PRO A 236 -22.16 -12.83 1.27
CA PRO A 236 -21.90 -13.19 2.67
C PRO A 236 -22.44 -12.10 3.59
N LEU A 237 -23.77 -12.07 3.80
CA LEU A 237 -24.49 -10.99 4.46
C LEU A 237 -23.95 -10.69 5.87
N ILE A 238 -23.68 -11.74 6.66
CA ILE A 238 -23.20 -11.58 8.04
C ILE A 238 -21.80 -10.93 8.02
N ALA A 239 -20.91 -11.40 7.15
CA ALA A 239 -19.58 -10.78 7.00
C ALA A 239 -19.68 -9.32 6.55
N THR A 240 -20.59 -8.99 5.62
CA THR A 240 -20.82 -7.62 5.13
C THR A 240 -21.31 -6.70 6.25
N ILE A 241 -22.28 -7.14 7.05
CA ILE A 241 -22.81 -6.33 8.16
C ILE A 241 -21.76 -6.16 9.27
N CYS A 242 -21.09 -7.25 9.66
CA CYS A 242 -20.05 -7.17 10.70
C CYS A 242 -18.88 -6.27 10.28
N SER A 243 -18.38 -6.41 9.05
CA SER A 243 -17.29 -5.56 8.55
C SER A 243 -17.73 -4.09 8.46
N GLY A 244 -18.93 -3.82 7.94
CA GLY A 244 -19.48 -2.47 7.89
C GLY A 244 -19.68 -1.84 9.26
N ALA A 245 -20.15 -2.61 10.25
CA ALA A 245 -20.31 -2.12 11.62
C ALA A 245 -18.97 -1.77 12.28
N VAL A 246 -17.96 -2.65 12.14
CA VAL A 246 -16.61 -2.40 12.66
C VAL A 246 -15.98 -1.19 11.98
N ALA A 247 -16.05 -1.10 10.65
CA ALA A 247 -15.55 0.05 9.90
C ALA A 247 -16.26 1.35 10.32
N GLY A 248 -17.59 1.32 10.46
CA GLY A 248 -18.38 2.48 10.90
C GLY A 248 -17.97 2.99 12.27
N VAL A 249 -17.76 2.09 13.23
CA VAL A 249 -17.29 2.47 14.57
C VAL A 249 -15.89 3.07 14.51
N ILE A 250 -14.96 2.43 13.78
CA ILE A 250 -13.58 2.89 13.66
C ILE A 250 -13.54 4.31 13.05
N THR A 251 -14.21 4.54 11.92
CA THR A 251 -14.21 5.85 11.24
C THR A 251 -14.93 6.95 12.00
N THR A 252 -15.84 6.59 12.93
CA THR A 252 -16.52 7.58 13.78
C THR A 252 -15.58 8.19 14.81
N PHE A 253 -14.60 7.42 15.31
CA PHE A 253 -13.79 7.83 16.45
C PHE A 253 -12.32 8.08 16.12
N ILE A 254 -11.80 7.56 15.00
CA ILE A 254 -10.38 7.70 14.63
C ILE A 254 -10.25 8.77 13.54
N ASP A 255 -9.23 9.63 13.69
CA ASP A 255 -8.94 10.69 12.74
C ASP A 255 -8.49 10.15 11.37
N LEU A 256 -8.86 10.87 10.29
CA LEU A 256 -8.56 10.47 8.91
C LEU A 256 -7.06 10.28 8.66
N ALA A 257 -6.22 11.18 9.16
CA ALA A 257 -4.78 11.08 8.97
C ALA A 257 -4.19 9.79 9.56
N GLN A 258 -4.67 9.38 10.74
CA GLN A 258 -4.26 8.14 11.38
C GLN A 258 -4.76 6.90 10.62
N LEU A 259 -5.98 6.94 10.07
CA LEU A 259 -6.51 5.83 9.26
C LEU A 259 -5.71 5.66 7.96
N VAL A 260 -5.30 6.75 7.34
CA VAL A 260 -4.40 6.74 6.16
C VAL A 260 -3.05 6.12 6.52
N ASP A 261 -2.45 6.52 7.64
CA ASP A 261 -1.19 5.96 8.12
C ASP A 261 -1.30 4.45 8.40
N PHE A 262 -2.38 3.99 9.03
CA PHE A 262 -2.63 2.55 9.27
C PHE A 262 -2.79 1.76 7.96
N SER A 263 -3.53 2.29 6.99
CA SER A 263 -3.67 1.67 5.69
C SER A 263 -2.34 1.63 4.92
N THR A 264 -1.53 2.66 5.07
CA THR A 264 -0.21 2.75 4.44
C THR A 264 0.76 1.69 4.99
N ILE A 265 0.84 1.51 6.32
CA ILE A 265 1.75 0.52 6.91
C ILE A 265 1.34 -0.92 6.55
N GLU A 266 0.04 -1.21 6.51
CA GLU A 266 -0.51 -2.52 6.10
C GLU A 266 -0.13 -2.83 4.64
N SER A 267 -0.37 -1.87 3.74
CA SER A 267 -0.06 -2.01 2.31
C SER A 267 1.44 -2.19 2.08
N LEU A 268 2.28 -1.37 2.72
CA LEU A 268 3.74 -1.47 2.61
C LEU A 268 4.28 -2.79 3.14
N LEU A 269 3.71 -3.33 4.23
CA LEU A 269 4.09 -4.64 4.73
C LEU A 269 3.71 -5.74 3.73
N SER A 270 2.50 -5.72 3.20
CA SER A 270 2.04 -6.67 2.17
C SER A 270 2.95 -6.61 0.94
N TYR A 271 3.29 -5.40 0.49
CA TYR A 271 4.19 -5.19 -0.65
C TYR A 271 5.66 -5.49 -0.34
N THR A 272 6.02 -5.69 0.92
CA THR A 272 7.33 -6.23 1.33
C THR A 272 7.33 -7.75 1.31
N ILE A 273 6.24 -8.37 1.75
CA ILE A 273 6.11 -9.85 1.78
C ILE A 273 6.10 -10.43 0.36
N VAL A 274 5.45 -9.76 -0.60
CA VAL A 274 5.34 -10.25 -1.98
C VAL A 274 6.71 -10.41 -2.66
N PRO A 275 7.61 -9.40 -2.73
CA PRO A 275 8.93 -9.57 -3.31
C PRO A 275 9.79 -10.58 -2.55
N VAL A 276 9.67 -10.67 -1.22
CA VAL A 276 10.34 -11.71 -0.42
C VAL A 276 9.86 -13.10 -0.85
N SER A 277 8.56 -13.29 -1.00
CA SER A 277 7.96 -14.56 -1.47
C SER A 277 8.44 -14.91 -2.89
N VAL A 278 8.52 -13.92 -3.79
CA VAL A 278 9.08 -14.10 -5.14
C VAL A 278 10.52 -14.59 -5.09
N LEU A 279 11.35 -14.01 -4.21
CA LEU A 279 12.74 -14.45 -4.04
C LEU A 279 12.79 -15.90 -3.50
N VAL A 280 12.02 -16.23 -2.45
CA VAL A 280 11.97 -17.57 -1.86
C VAL A 280 11.56 -18.62 -2.91
N LEU A 281 10.50 -18.32 -3.69
CA LEU A 281 10.03 -19.24 -4.74
C LEU A 281 11.05 -19.39 -5.88
N ARG A 282 11.82 -18.35 -6.19
CA ARG A 282 12.82 -18.38 -7.26
C ARG A 282 13.99 -19.31 -6.95
N TYR A 283 14.36 -19.45 -5.68
CA TYR A 283 15.44 -20.32 -5.21
C TYR A 283 14.93 -21.62 -4.60
N LYS A 284 13.64 -21.94 -4.75
CA LYS A 284 13.07 -23.18 -4.23
C LYS A 284 13.69 -24.40 -4.93
N ALA A 285 14.05 -25.42 -4.16
CA ALA A 285 14.57 -26.67 -4.68
C ALA A 285 13.52 -27.36 -5.58
N THR A 286 13.95 -27.92 -6.71
CA THR A 286 13.09 -28.65 -7.64
C THR A 286 12.97 -30.10 -7.16
N ASP A 287 11.73 -30.58 -6.92
CA ASP A 287 11.45 -31.92 -6.36
C ASP A 287 11.86 -33.08 -7.28
N ASP A 288 12.03 -32.84 -8.57
CA ASP A 288 12.37 -33.86 -9.58
C ASP A 288 13.80 -34.45 -9.43
N ILE A 289 14.64 -33.85 -8.60
CA ILE A 289 16.03 -34.31 -8.36
C ILE A 289 16.10 -35.38 -7.24
N LYS A 290 14.96 -35.76 -6.62
CA LYS A 290 14.95 -36.72 -5.51
C LYS A 290 15.48 -38.10 -5.88
N LEU A 291 15.49 -38.48 -7.14
CA LEU A 291 15.89 -39.86 -7.59
C LEU A 291 17.38 -39.98 -7.93
N GLU A 292 18.05 -38.90 -8.37
CA GLU A 292 19.47 -38.98 -8.76
C GLU A 292 20.44 -38.64 -7.63
N VAL A 293 20.04 -37.72 -6.71
CA VAL A 293 20.95 -37.24 -5.63
C VAL A 293 21.13 -38.29 -4.52
N SER A 294 20.18 -39.24 -4.36
CA SER A 294 20.33 -40.34 -3.37
C SER A 294 21.49 -41.27 -3.65
N ALA A 295 22.01 -41.30 -4.89
CA ALA A 295 23.14 -42.14 -5.30
C ALA A 295 24.50 -41.40 -5.25
N GLU A 296 24.51 -40.06 -5.36
CA GLU A 296 25.73 -39.23 -5.41
C GLU A 296 26.11 -38.58 -4.06
N GLU A 297 25.23 -38.56 -3.06
CA GLU A 297 25.51 -37.98 -1.73
C GLU A 297 26.73 -38.59 -0.99
N SER A 298 27.27 -39.71 -1.49
CA SER A 298 28.39 -40.39 -0.88
C SER A 298 29.78 -39.89 -1.27
N ILE A 299 29.92 -38.89 -2.20
CA ILE A 299 31.23 -38.49 -2.76
C ILE A 299 31.45 -36.95 -2.76
N ILE A 300 30.60 -36.15 -2.13
CA ILE A 300 30.84 -34.70 -2.11
C ILE A 300 31.89 -34.36 -1.05
N PRO A 301 33.07 -33.83 -1.43
CA PRO A 301 34.07 -33.41 -0.44
C PRO A 301 33.45 -32.31 0.46
N LYS A 302 33.76 -32.35 1.75
CA LYS A 302 33.39 -31.34 2.74
C LYS A 302 33.78 -29.95 2.24
N SER A 303 32.91 -29.29 1.44
CA SER A 303 33.19 -27.96 0.92
C SER A 303 33.11 -26.94 2.07
N ASN A 304 34.05 -26.02 2.09
CA ASN A 304 34.07 -24.95 3.07
C ASN A 304 32.81 -24.07 2.96
N ILE A 305 32.33 -23.51 4.08
CA ILE A 305 31.14 -22.65 4.12
C ILE A 305 31.19 -21.53 3.07
N ILE A 306 32.35 -20.93 2.84
CA ILE A 306 32.57 -19.88 1.83
C ILE A 306 32.32 -20.42 0.42
N GLN A 307 32.76 -21.65 0.10
CA GLN A 307 32.55 -22.26 -1.21
C GLN A 307 31.05 -22.53 -1.46
N LYS A 308 30.29 -22.88 -0.43
CA LYS A 308 28.83 -23.06 -0.51
C LYS A 308 28.09 -21.72 -0.64
N LEU A 309 28.47 -20.70 0.15
CA LEU A 309 27.86 -19.36 0.10
C LEU A 309 28.00 -18.71 -1.27
N PHE A 310 29.17 -18.79 -1.88
CA PHE A 310 29.44 -18.16 -3.19
C PHE A 310 29.27 -19.12 -4.36
N ASN A 311 28.78 -20.34 -4.13
CA ASN A 311 28.62 -21.39 -5.16
C ASN A 311 29.85 -21.51 -6.07
N LEU A 312 31.04 -21.59 -5.47
CA LEU A 312 32.29 -21.68 -6.22
C LEU A 312 32.42 -22.99 -7.02
N ASN A 313 31.63 -24.00 -6.68
CA ASN A 313 31.53 -25.27 -7.37
C ASN A 313 30.65 -25.20 -8.64
N ASN A 314 30.10 -24.00 -8.98
CA ASN A 314 29.25 -23.76 -10.14
C ASN A 314 28.09 -24.74 -10.28
N GLN A 315 27.43 -25.06 -9.16
CA GLN A 315 26.21 -25.87 -9.17
C GLN A 315 25.13 -25.13 -9.95
N THR A 316 24.56 -25.79 -10.96
CA THR A 316 23.52 -25.22 -11.84
C THR A 316 22.10 -25.63 -11.39
N ALA A 317 21.97 -26.70 -10.62
CA ALA A 317 20.70 -27.19 -10.14
C ALA A 317 20.39 -26.68 -8.71
N SER A 318 19.16 -26.24 -8.48
CA SER A 318 18.70 -25.83 -7.15
C SER A 318 18.48 -27.04 -6.26
N THR A 319 19.37 -27.24 -5.28
CA THR A 319 19.31 -28.30 -4.27
C THR A 319 18.70 -27.76 -2.97
N LYS A 320 18.34 -28.65 -2.03
CA LYS A 320 17.85 -28.23 -0.71
C LYS A 320 18.87 -27.36 0.05
N GLU A 321 20.17 -27.66 -0.08
CA GLU A 321 21.24 -26.84 0.56
C GLU A 321 21.32 -25.44 -0.04
N THR A 322 21.35 -25.32 -1.38
CA THR A 322 21.42 -24.02 -2.06
C THR A 322 20.17 -23.17 -1.80
N SER A 323 18.98 -23.80 -1.77
CA SER A 323 17.73 -23.15 -1.40
C SER A 323 17.76 -22.65 0.05
N HIS A 324 18.31 -23.43 0.98
CA HIS A 324 18.43 -23.02 2.38
C HIS A 324 19.37 -21.81 2.53
N ILE A 325 20.51 -21.81 1.85
CA ILE A 325 21.47 -20.70 1.83
C ILE A 325 20.80 -19.43 1.26
N ALA A 326 20.08 -19.55 0.14
CA ALA A 326 19.35 -18.45 -0.45
C ALA A 326 18.28 -17.88 0.51
N ASN A 327 17.51 -18.74 1.17
CA ASN A 327 16.49 -18.32 2.14
C ASN A 327 17.10 -17.62 3.37
N CYS A 328 18.23 -18.11 3.88
CA CYS A 328 18.96 -17.43 4.94
C CYS A 328 19.49 -16.05 4.48
N ALA A 329 20.02 -15.96 3.24
CA ALA A 329 20.47 -14.69 2.69
C ALA A 329 19.31 -13.69 2.50
N ILE A 330 18.14 -14.15 2.06
CA ILE A 330 16.92 -13.31 1.94
C ILE A 330 16.49 -12.79 3.31
N LEU A 331 16.43 -13.66 4.32
CA LEU A 331 16.07 -13.24 5.68
C LEU A 331 17.06 -12.21 6.25
N LEU A 332 18.36 -12.48 6.11
CA LEU A 332 19.41 -11.54 6.52
C LEU A 332 19.33 -10.22 5.75
N TYR A 333 18.96 -10.26 4.47
CA TYR A 333 18.77 -9.07 3.67
C TYR A 333 17.63 -8.20 4.23
N VAL A 334 16.48 -8.78 4.54
CA VAL A 334 15.34 -8.06 5.14
C VAL A 334 15.75 -7.41 6.47
N LEU A 335 16.43 -8.16 7.34
CA LEU A 335 16.92 -7.63 8.62
C LEU A 335 17.94 -6.50 8.43
N THR A 336 18.90 -6.68 7.53
CA THR A 336 19.91 -5.65 7.23
C THR A 336 19.27 -4.42 6.60
N ALA A 337 18.28 -4.58 5.72
CA ALA A 337 17.52 -3.49 5.12
C ALA A 337 16.75 -2.69 6.19
N PHE A 338 16.18 -3.37 7.19
CA PHE A 338 15.54 -2.73 8.34
C PHE A 338 16.52 -1.86 9.12
N PHE A 339 17.71 -2.38 9.47
CA PHE A 339 18.74 -1.62 10.18
C PHE A 339 19.29 -0.47 9.32
N PHE A 340 19.52 -0.70 8.03
CA PHE A 340 19.96 0.34 7.09
C PHE A 340 18.98 1.50 7.04
N THR A 341 17.70 1.21 6.84
CA THR A 341 16.66 2.24 6.74
C THR A 341 16.42 2.96 8.07
N TRP A 342 16.52 2.24 9.20
CA TRP A 342 16.45 2.84 10.52
C TRP A 342 17.60 3.83 10.76
N ILE A 343 18.84 3.45 10.41
CA ILE A 343 20.00 4.33 10.51
C ILE A 343 19.81 5.54 9.60
N LEU A 344 19.28 5.36 8.38
CA LEU A 344 19.10 6.43 7.41
C LEU A 344 18.08 7.47 7.90
N VAL A 345 17.01 7.05 8.56
CA VAL A 345 15.92 7.94 9.02
C VAL A 345 16.24 8.54 10.39
N HIS A 346 16.70 7.75 11.32
CA HIS A 346 16.87 8.16 12.72
C HIS A 346 18.34 8.31 13.17
N GLY A 347 19.27 7.78 12.38
CA GLY A 347 20.68 7.72 12.77
C GLY A 347 21.33 9.09 12.97
N VAL A 348 20.97 10.07 12.16
CA VAL A 348 21.50 11.46 12.27
C VAL A 348 21.17 12.09 13.63
N SER A 349 20.01 11.77 14.21
CA SER A 349 19.57 12.33 15.49
C SER A 349 20.07 11.55 16.73
N VAL A 350 20.43 10.27 16.54
CA VAL A 350 20.73 9.35 17.65
C VAL A 350 22.22 9.03 17.77
N LEU A 351 22.94 8.98 16.63
CA LEU A 351 24.33 8.53 16.60
C LEU A 351 25.32 9.71 16.44
N PRO A 352 26.53 9.61 17.05
CA PRO A 352 27.62 10.52 16.71
C PRO A 352 27.96 10.44 15.22
N GLU A 353 28.36 11.54 14.63
CA GLU A 353 28.56 11.68 13.18
C GLU A 353 29.46 10.59 12.58
N VAL A 354 30.60 10.31 13.19
CA VAL A 354 31.53 9.27 12.74
C VAL A 354 30.88 7.88 12.80
N MET A 355 30.15 7.59 13.88
CA MET A 355 29.49 6.30 14.06
C MET A 355 28.35 6.10 13.07
N TYR A 356 27.61 7.17 12.75
CA TYR A 356 26.57 7.19 11.71
C TYR A 356 27.14 6.72 10.36
N TYR A 357 28.22 7.32 9.88
CA TYR A 357 28.82 6.95 8.59
C TYR A 357 29.42 5.54 8.58
N ILE A 358 29.99 5.08 9.69
CA ILE A 358 30.50 3.70 9.82
C ILE A 358 29.35 2.69 9.75
N CYS A 359 28.29 2.91 10.50
CA CYS A 359 27.11 2.03 10.48
C CYS A 359 26.42 2.04 9.12
N LEU A 360 26.27 3.21 8.50
CA LEU A 360 25.67 3.35 7.18
C LEU A 360 26.49 2.59 6.11
N SER A 361 27.80 2.80 6.06
CA SER A 361 28.66 2.11 5.11
C SER A 361 28.72 0.60 5.31
N SER A 362 28.75 0.13 6.55
CA SER A 362 28.75 -1.30 6.88
C SER A 362 27.44 -1.99 6.46
N THR A 363 26.30 -1.35 6.65
CA THR A 363 25.00 -1.90 6.22
C THR A 363 24.86 -1.91 4.70
N ILE A 364 25.33 -0.89 3.98
CA ILE A 364 25.39 -0.88 2.50
C ILE A 364 26.25 -2.04 1.99
N ILE A 365 27.45 -2.22 2.54
CA ILE A 365 28.32 -3.34 2.15
C ILE A 365 27.63 -4.67 2.44
N GLY A 366 26.97 -4.82 3.58
CA GLY A 366 26.20 -6.00 3.94
C GLY A 366 25.09 -6.32 2.93
N LEU A 367 24.30 -5.32 2.54
CA LEU A 367 23.23 -5.47 1.53
C LEU A 367 23.77 -5.90 0.18
N LEU A 368 24.85 -5.28 -0.29
CA LEU A 368 25.49 -5.64 -1.56
C LEU A 368 26.05 -7.07 -1.53
N LEU A 369 26.70 -7.46 -0.43
CA LEU A 369 27.24 -8.80 -0.25
C LEU A 369 26.13 -9.87 -0.26
N LEU A 370 25.00 -9.61 0.40
CA LEU A 370 23.87 -10.51 0.41
C LEU A 370 23.21 -10.65 -0.98
N ILE A 371 23.13 -9.55 -1.75
CA ILE A 371 22.68 -9.60 -3.15
C ILE A 371 23.65 -10.46 -3.99
N ILE A 372 24.97 -10.32 -3.80
CA ILE A 372 25.96 -11.14 -4.51
C ILE A 372 25.80 -12.61 -4.14
N ILE A 373 25.59 -12.94 -2.87
CA ILE A 373 25.35 -14.33 -2.43
C ILE A 373 24.13 -14.89 -3.15
N MET A 374 22.99 -14.15 -3.17
CA MET A 374 21.77 -14.59 -3.87
C MET A 374 22.00 -14.79 -5.37
N LEU A 375 22.73 -13.87 -6.05
CA LEU A 375 23.07 -13.98 -7.47
C LEU A 375 23.89 -15.23 -7.80
N ARG A 376 24.70 -15.71 -6.86
CA ARG A 376 25.54 -16.90 -7.06
C ARG A 376 24.80 -18.21 -6.84
N GLN A 377 23.64 -18.18 -6.16
CA GLN A 377 22.84 -19.39 -5.95
C GLN A 377 22.06 -19.75 -7.24
N PRO A 378 21.91 -21.05 -7.55
CA PRO A 378 21.16 -21.51 -8.71
C PRO A 378 19.66 -21.24 -8.53
N GLU A 379 19.03 -20.77 -9.61
CA GLU A 379 17.58 -20.55 -9.68
C GLU A 379 16.82 -21.86 -9.93
N SER A 380 15.56 -21.91 -9.51
CA SER A 380 14.65 -23.02 -9.82
C SER A 380 14.35 -23.11 -11.32
N ASN A 381 14.35 -24.30 -11.87
CA ASN A 381 14.05 -24.59 -13.29
C ASN A 381 12.53 -24.52 -13.61
N ALA A 382 11.69 -24.06 -12.67
CA ALA A 382 10.25 -23.96 -12.90
C ALA A 382 9.94 -23.02 -14.09
N THR A 383 9.11 -23.51 -15.02
CA THR A 383 8.64 -22.74 -16.17
C THR A 383 7.53 -21.79 -15.71
N LEU A 384 7.88 -20.51 -15.58
CA LEU A 384 6.93 -19.45 -15.22
C LEU A 384 6.57 -18.64 -16.46
N HIS A 385 5.29 -18.32 -16.63
CA HIS A 385 4.82 -17.45 -17.73
C HIS A 385 5.30 -16.00 -17.57
N PHE A 386 5.47 -15.54 -16.35
CA PHE A 386 6.01 -14.22 -16.04
C PHE A 386 7.13 -14.35 -15.02
N LYS A 387 8.31 -13.87 -15.36
CA LYS A 387 9.46 -13.77 -14.44
C LYS A 387 9.79 -12.30 -14.19
N VAL A 388 9.97 -11.92 -12.93
CA VAL A 388 10.45 -10.58 -12.58
C VAL A 388 11.82 -10.36 -13.19
N PRO A 389 12.01 -9.31 -14.01
CA PRO A 389 13.31 -9.01 -14.62
C PRO A 389 14.32 -8.59 -13.55
N CYS A 390 15.61 -8.71 -13.86
CA CYS A 390 16.72 -8.29 -13.01
C CYS A 390 16.61 -8.78 -11.55
N SER A 391 16.09 -10.00 -11.32
CA SER A 391 16.14 -10.61 -9.98
C SER A 391 17.60 -10.98 -9.65
N PRO A 392 18.06 -10.82 -8.37
CA PRO A 392 17.30 -10.37 -7.19
C PRO A 392 17.25 -8.83 -6.99
N PHE A 393 17.83 -8.00 -7.85
CA PHE A 393 17.95 -6.55 -7.65
C PHE A 393 16.61 -5.84 -7.46
N ILE A 394 15.66 -6.04 -8.38
CA ILE A 394 14.34 -5.36 -8.30
C ILE A 394 13.57 -5.78 -7.05
N PRO A 395 13.42 -7.07 -6.71
CA PRO A 395 12.78 -7.45 -5.44
C PRO A 395 13.49 -6.89 -4.21
N CYS A 396 14.81 -6.91 -4.17
CA CYS A 396 15.59 -6.36 -3.06
C CYS A 396 15.41 -4.84 -2.94
N ALA A 397 15.47 -4.10 -4.04
CA ALA A 397 15.21 -2.66 -4.04
C ALA A 397 13.79 -2.34 -3.56
N SER A 398 12.78 -3.10 -4.02
CA SER A 398 11.39 -2.95 -3.57
C SER A 398 11.27 -3.16 -2.06
N VAL A 399 11.87 -4.23 -1.51
CA VAL A 399 11.89 -4.49 -0.06
C VAL A 399 12.50 -3.31 0.70
N THR A 400 13.67 -2.83 0.25
CA THR A 400 14.36 -1.72 0.92
C THR A 400 13.56 -0.42 0.86
N CYS A 401 12.97 -0.09 -0.29
CA CYS A 401 12.11 1.08 -0.44
C CYS A 401 10.87 1.01 0.47
N ASN A 402 10.18 -0.13 0.49
CA ASN A 402 8.98 -0.29 1.31
C ASN A 402 9.31 -0.16 2.82
N ILE A 403 10.38 -0.80 3.29
CA ILE A 403 10.82 -0.68 4.69
C ILE A 403 11.22 0.77 5.00
N TYR A 404 11.89 1.46 4.07
CA TYR A 404 12.23 2.86 4.23
C TYR A 404 10.99 3.75 4.40
N LEU A 405 9.95 3.55 3.57
CA LEU A 405 8.69 4.29 3.69
C LEU A 405 7.97 3.98 5.01
N MET A 406 8.00 2.72 5.46
CA MET A 406 7.44 2.33 6.77
C MET A 406 8.15 3.04 7.93
N MET A 407 9.49 3.26 7.83
CA MET A 407 10.26 3.96 8.88
C MET A 407 9.94 5.46 8.97
N GLN A 408 9.34 6.06 7.95
CA GLN A 408 8.89 7.46 7.98
C GLN A 408 7.59 7.66 8.77
N LEU A 409 6.84 6.57 9.03
CA LEU A 409 5.56 6.64 9.73
C LEU A 409 5.73 6.89 11.23
N ASN A 410 4.73 7.51 11.83
CA ASN A 410 4.74 7.87 13.24
C ASN A 410 4.78 6.64 14.17
N LEU A 411 5.42 6.78 15.34
CA LEU A 411 5.49 5.72 16.35
C LEU A 411 4.09 5.22 16.78
N PHE A 412 3.10 6.10 16.82
CA PHE A 412 1.72 5.74 17.17
C PHE A 412 1.09 4.80 16.14
N THR A 413 1.37 5.00 14.87
CA THR A 413 0.95 4.09 13.79
C THR A 413 1.53 2.69 14.00
N TRP A 414 2.80 2.61 14.38
CA TRP A 414 3.46 1.33 14.71
C TRP A 414 2.82 0.64 15.91
N ILE A 415 2.53 1.37 16.99
CA ILE A 415 1.88 0.81 18.19
C ILE A 415 0.49 0.27 17.85
N GLY A 416 -0.31 1.04 17.11
CA GLY A 416 -1.63 0.62 16.66
C GLY A 416 -1.58 -0.62 15.76
N PHE A 417 -0.65 -0.64 14.80
CA PHE A 417 -0.45 -1.76 13.91
C PHE A 417 -0.01 -3.05 14.64
N VAL A 418 0.96 -2.95 15.55
CA VAL A 418 1.41 -4.08 16.37
C VAL A 418 0.27 -4.59 17.25
N SER A 419 -0.52 -3.68 17.85
CA SER A 419 -1.69 -4.06 18.66
C SER A 419 -2.71 -4.85 17.82
N TRP A 420 -2.95 -4.43 16.58
CA TRP A 420 -3.83 -5.13 15.64
C TRP A 420 -3.29 -6.52 15.27
N LEU A 421 -1.98 -6.64 15.00
CA LEU A 421 -1.33 -7.92 14.74
C LEU A 421 -1.42 -8.88 15.93
N VAL A 422 -1.27 -8.36 17.16
CA VAL A 422 -1.43 -9.17 18.38
C VAL A 422 -2.86 -9.70 18.50
N ILE A 423 -3.87 -8.85 18.28
CA ILE A 423 -5.28 -9.27 18.30
C ILE A 423 -5.54 -10.36 17.24
N GLY A 424 -5.08 -10.14 15.99
CA GLY A 424 -5.22 -11.13 14.92
C GLY A 424 -4.52 -12.45 15.25
N SER A 425 -3.32 -12.39 15.80
CA SER A 425 -2.57 -13.58 16.24
C SER A 425 -3.28 -14.32 17.36
N LEU A 426 -3.83 -13.61 18.33
CA LEU A 426 -4.62 -14.24 19.42
C LEU A 426 -5.84 -14.98 18.86
N VAL A 427 -6.57 -14.39 17.92
CA VAL A 427 -7.70 -15.06 17.26
C VAL A 427 -7.22 -16.31 16.51
N TYR A 428 -6.13 -16.21 15.77
CA TYR A 428 -5.57 -17.34 15.03
C TYR A 428 -5.13 -18.48 15.96
N PHE A 429 -4.34 -18.20 16.99
CA PHE A 429 -3.85 -19.24 17.92
C PHE A 429 -4.95 -19.82 18.82
N ALA A 430 -5.91 -18.99 19.25
CA ALA A 430 -6.99 -19.45 20.12
C ALA A 430 -8.07 -20.25 19.37
N TYR A 431 -8.39 -19.85 18.15
CA TYR A 431 -9.47 -20.45 17.37
C TYR A 431 -8.98 -21.12 16.07
N GLY A 432 -8.26 -20.39 15.20
CA GLY A 432 -7.89 -20.82 13.86
C GLY A 432 -7.09 -22.11 13.82
N MET A 433 -6.07 -22.25 14.66
CA MET A 433 -5.24 -23.48 14.72
C MET A 433 -6.04 -24.76 15.03
N ARG A 434 -7.18 -24.63 15.74
CA ARG A 434 -8.01 -25.78 16.14
C ARG A 434 -9.09 -26.12 15.13
N HIS A 435 -9.48 -25.18 14.27
CA HIS A 435 -10.63 -25.31 13.38
C HIS A 435 -10.26 -25.20 11.89
N SER A 436 -8.97 -25.02 11.56
CA SER A 436 -8.48 -24.97 10.18
C SER A 436 -8.73 -26.30 9.46
N GLU A 437 -9.19 -26.24 8.20
CA GLU A 437 -9.41 -27.42 7.37
C GLU A 437 -8.13 -28.24 7.15
N GLU A 438 -6.95 -27.61 7.08
CA GLU A 438 -5.67 -28.33 7.00
C GLU A 438 -5.38 -29.22 8.22
N ASN A 439 -5.99 -28.95 9.38
CA ASN A 439 -5.86 -29.80 10.56
C ASN A 439 -6.85 -30.96 10.59
N LEU A 440 -7.90 -30.91 9.78
CA LEU A 440 -8.91 -31.97 9.67
C LEU A 440 -8.44 -33.07 8.72
N ASP A 441 -7.48 -32.81 7.84
CA ASP A 441 -6.88 -33.77 6.90
C ASP A 441 -5.64 -34.50 7.47
N LYS A 442 -5.27 -34.24 8.74
CA LYS A 442 -4.26 -34.97 9.51
C LYS A 442 -4.89 -35.84 10.58
#